data_08e0bf4d5446cbb79c8a5e5265dd4ae6
#
_entry.id   08e0bf4d5446cbb79c8a5e5265dd4ae6
#
_cell.length_a   1.000
_cell.length_b   1.000
_cell.length_c   1.000
_cell.angle_alpha   90.00
_cell.angle_beta   90.00
_cell.angle_gamma   90.00
#
_symmetry.space_group_name_H-M   'P 1'
#
loop_
_entity.id
_entity.type
_entity.pdbx_description
1 polymer ?
#
loop_
_entity_poly.entity_id
_entity_poly.type
_entity_poly.pdbx_seq_one_letter_code
_entity_poly.pdbx_strand_id
1 'polypeptide(L)'
;MKYAIFCYHAENAVCAWSKEHDEAVMAKLMAVQEPRAKAGKLGPVARLMPTTAATTGRKDGEPVAVLDGPFAETKEQLLGFYLVDFDTLEEALAFARELSEANPGGAHEVRRVGFFVDWREAG
;
A
#
# COMPACT_ATOMS: atom_id res chain seq x y z
N MET A 1 17.37 -6.47 -0.79
CA MET A 1 16.78 -5.96 0.45
C MET A 1 15.30 -5.69 0.25
N LYS A 2 14.52 -5.98 1.26
CA LYS A 2 13.08 -5.78 1.17
C LYS A 2 12.68 -4.39 1.66
N TYR A 3 11.74 -3.79 0.95
CA TYR A 3 11.15 -2.51 1.29
C TYR A 3 9.63 -2.64 1.26
N ALA A 4 8.97 -1.91 2.14
CA ALA A 4 7.52 -1.73 2.10
C ALA A 4 7.24 -0.34 1.58
N ILE A 5 6.33 -0.24 0.62
CA ILE A 5 5.87 1.05 0.09
C ILE A 5 4.41 1.19 0.48
N PHE A 6 4.13 2.15 1.36
CA PHE A 6 2.77 2.42 1.84
C PHE A 6 2.16 3.55 1.04
N CYS A 7 0.96 3.32 0.54
CA CYS A 7 0.26 4.25 -0.34
C CYS A 7 -0.84 4.96 0.44
N TYR A 8 -0.70 6.28 0.57
CA TYR A 8 -1.65 7.12 1.29
C TYR A 8 -2.37 8.04 0.32
N HIS A 9 -3.65 8.24 0.52
CA HIS A 9 -4.46 9.18 -0.24
C HIS A 9 -5.70 9.54 0.58
N ALA A 10 -6.30 10.69 0.28
CA ALA A 10 -7.60 11.02 0.85
C ALA A 10 -8.64 10.06 0.26
N GLU A 11 -9.16 9.15 1.07
CA GLU A 11 -10.08 8.12 0.57
C GLU A 11 -11.39 8.70 0.03
N ASN A 12 -11.82 9.86 0.56
CA ASN A 12 -13.00 10.55 0.04
C ASN A 12 -12.82 10.93 -1.43
N ALA A 13 -11.61 11.36 -1.81
CA ALA A 13 -11.31 11.69 -3.20
C ALA A 13 -11.31 10.43 -4.07
N VAL A 14 -10.68 9.37 -3.61
CA VAL A 14 -10.58 8.10 -4.34
C VAL A 14 -11.96 7.45 -4.50
N CYS A 15 -12.75 7.44 -3.43
CA CYS A 15 -14.10 6.86 -3.47
C CYS A 15 -15.06 7.66 -4.36
N ALA A 16 -14.74 8.92 -4.64
CA ALA A 16 -15.54 9.78 -5.51
C ALA A 16 -15.20 9.59 -7.01
N TRP A 17 -14.13 8.86 -7.33
CA TRP A 17 -13.76 8.59 -8.72
C TRP A 17 -14.86 7.77 -9.41
N SER A 18 -15.10 8.06 -10.69
CA SER A 18 -15.94 7.20 -11.51
C SER A 18 -15.27 5.83 -11.66
N LYS A 19 -16.07 4.83 -11.99
CA LYS A 19 -15.55 3.49 -12.25
C LYS A 19 -14.50 3.51 -13.37
N GLU A 20 -14.78 4.25 -14.45
CA GLU A 20 -13.84 4.38 -15.56
C GLU A 20 -12.54 5.06 -15.15
N HIS A 21 -12.63 6.09 -14.33
CA HIS A 21 -11.43 6.78 -13.84
C HIS A 21 -10.59 5.87 -12.95
N ASP A 22 -11.23 5.16 -12.02
CA ASP A 22 -10.55 4.20 -11.14
C ASP A 22 -9.85 3.11 -11.96
N GLU A 23 -10.54 2.53 -12.92
CA GLU A 23 -9.96 1.50 -13.79
C GLU A 23 -8.79 2.03 -14.61
N ALA A 24 -8.87 3.27 -15.10
CA ALA A 24 -7.79 3.89 -15.85
C ALA A 24 -6.54 4.11 -14.97
N VAL A 25 -6.72 4.57 -13.73
CA VAL A 25 -5.62 4.72 -12.77
C VAL A 25 -5.00 3.37 -12.46
N MET A 26 -5.83 2.36 -12.18
CA MET A 26 -5.34 1.01 -11.89
C MET A 26 -4.55 0.43 -13.06
N ALA A 27 -5.00 0.66 -14.29
CA ALA A 27 -4.28 0.19 -15.48
C ALA A 27 -2.89 0.83 -15.58
N LYS A 28 -2.76 2.11 -15.28
CA LYS A 28 -1.47 2.81 -15.26
C LYS A 28 -0.56 2.26 -14.16
N LEU A 29 -1.10 2.02 -12.97
CA LEU A 29 -0.34 1.45 -11.86
C LEU A 29 0.13 0.04 -12.19
N MET A 30 -0.70 -0.77 -12.82
CA MET A 30 -0.31 -2.11 -13.25
C MET A 30 0.82 -2.07 -14.28
N ALA A 31 0.77 -1.11 -15.21
CA ALA A 31 1.82 -0.94 -16.22
C ALA A 31 3.17 -0.57 -15.59
N VAL A 32 3.15 0.23 -14.50
CA VAL A 32 4.37 0.55 -13.75
C VAL A 32 4.92 -0.68 -13.04
N GLN A 33 4.05 -1.53 -12.52
CA GLN A 33 4.44 -2.74 -11.77
C GLN A 33 5.05 -3.82 -12.67
N GLU A 34 4.54 -3.97 -13.87
CA GLU A 34 4.82 -5.11 -14.73
C GLU A 34 6.31 -5.39 -14.95
N PRO A 35 7.16 -4.41 -15.30
CA PRO A 35 8.59 -4.68 -15.49
C PRO A 35 9.27 -5.24 -14.24
N ARG A 36 8.91 -4.73 -13.05
CA ARG A 36 9.50 -5.20 -11.80
C ARG A 36 8.98 -6.58 -11.43
N ALA A 37 7.70 -6.84 -11.71
CA ALA A 37 7.12 -8.16 -11.49
C ALA A 37 7.81 -9.21 -12.35
N LYS A 38 8.06 -8.92 -13.61
CA LYS A 38 8.78 -9.81 -14.52
C LYS A 38 10.21 -10.03 -14.09
N ALA A 39 10.84 -9.03 -13.48
CA ALA A 39 12.20 -9.13 -12.95
C ALA A 39 12.28 -9.86 -11.60
N GLY A 40 11.15 -10.30 -11.05
CA GLY A 40 11.12 -10.97 -9.75
C GLY A 40 11.32 -10.05 -8.55
N LYS A 41 11.13 -8.75 -8.74
CA LYS A 41 11.39 -7.74 -7.70
C LYS A 41 10.14 -7.31 -6.93
N LEU A 42 8.95 -7.71 -7.39
CA LEU A 42 7.69 -7.43 -6.70
C LEU A 42 7.23 -8.65 -5.91
N GLY A 43 6.90 -8.40 -4.64
CA GLY A 43 6.19 -9.33 -3.79
C GLY A 43 4.70 -9.02 -3.78
N PRO A 44 4.02 -9.30 -2.66
CA PRO A 44 2.60 -9.02 -2.53
C PRO A 44 2.28 -7.54 -2.70
N VAL A 45 1.18 -7.28 -3.39
CA VAL A 45 0.61 -5.95 -3.60
C VAL A 45 -0.84 -6.03 -3.16
N ALA A 46 -1.30 -5.06 -2.39
CA ALA A 46 -2.67 -5.05 -1.91
C ALA A 46 -3.27 -3.66 -1.98
N ARG A 47 -4.54 -3.62 -2.33
CA ARG A 47 -5.40 -2.45 -2.17
C ARG A 47 -6.38 -2.74 -1.05
N LEU A 48 -6.48 -1.83 -0.10
CA LEU A 48 -7.34 -2.00 1.06
C LEU A 48 -8.72 -1.38 0.79
N MET A 49 -9.73 -1.91 1.46
CA MET A 49 -11.04 -1.28 1.50
C MET A 49 -10.95 0.03 2.29
N PRO A 50 -11.87 0.99 2.07
CA PRO A 50 -11.88 2.23 2.84
C PRO A 50 -11.95 2.00 4.34
N THR A 51 -11.51 2.98 5.12
CA THR A 51 -11.46 2.89 6.59
C THR A 51 -12.83 2.69 7.23
N THR A 52 -13.92 3.00 6.54
CA THR A 52 -15.28 2.70 6.99
C THR A 52 -15.52 1.20 7.15
N ALA A 53 -14.73 0.37 6.47
CA ALA A 53 -14.78 -1.08 6.59
C ALA A 53 -13.78 -1.63 7.62
N ALA A 54 -13.02 -0.76 8.28
CA ALA A 54 -12.00 -1.16 9.24
C ALA A 54 -12.60 -1.56 10.58
N THR A 55 -11.91 -2.48 11.26
CA THR A 55 -12.18 -2.87 12.63
C THR A 55 -10.85 -2.85 13.37
N THR A 56 -10.79 -2.25 14.53
CA THR A 56 -9.56 -2.09 15.29
C THR A 56 -9.62 -2.83 16.63
N GLY A 57 -8.64 -3.69 16.87
CA GLY A 57 -8.40 -4.24 18.21
C GLY A 57 -7.43 -3.32 18.94
N ARG A 58 -7.82 -2.86 20.13
CA ARG A 58 -6.98 -1.95 20.91
C ARG A 58 -6.79 -2.48 22.32
N LYS A 59 -5.54 -2.55 22.74
CA LYS A 59 -5.20 -3.03 24.08
C LYS A 59 -4.69 -1.86 24.92
N ASP A 60 -5.60 -1.19 25.64
CA ASP A 60 -5.27 -0.17 26.62
C ASP A 60 -5.31 -0.74 28.04
N GLY A 61 -5.61 -2.00 28.16
CA GLY A 61 -5.75 -2.77 29.39
C GLY A 61 -6.22 -4.15 29.02
N GLU A 62 -6.93 -4.85 29.88
CA GLU A 62 -7.53 -6.14 29.55
C GLU A 62 -9.04 -6.10 29.81
N PRO A 63 -9.84 -6.71 28.91
CA PRO A 63 -9.48 -7.38 27.67
C PRO A 63 -9.18 -6.40 26.53
N VAL A 64 -8.70 -6.94 25.39
CA VAL A 64 -8.54 -6.16 24.17
C VAL A 64 -9.90 -5.65 23.71
N ALA A 65 -10.01 -4.34 23.50
CA ALA A 65 -11.22 -3.74 22.94
C ALA A 65 -11.24 -3.91 21.42
N VAL A 66 -12.41 -4.23 20.88
CA VAL A 66 -12.63 -4.30 19.44
C VAL A 66 -13.58 -3.19 19.05
N LEU A 67 -13.12 -2.30 18.18
CA LEU A 67 -13.84 -1.08 17.78
C LEU A 67 -14.05 -1.06 16.28
N ASP A 68 -15.21 -0.58 15.85
CA ASP A 68 -15.46 -0.31 14.45
C ASP A 68 -14.71 0.95 14.03
N GLY A 69 -14.14 0.90 12.82
CA GLY A 69 -13.39 2.00 12.27
C GLY A 69 -11.89 1.87 12.43
N PRO A 70 -11.12 2.83 11.89
CA PRO A 70 -9.66 2.83 11.97
C PRO A 70 -9.19 3.19 13.38
N PHE A 71 -7.95 2.80 13.72
CA PHE A 71 -7.39 3.11 15.02
C PHE A 71 -7.17 4.62 15.23
N ALA A 72 -7.02 5.37 14.14
CA ALA A 72 -6.85 6.82 14.16
C ALA A 72 -7.51 7.45 12.92
N GLU A 73 -8.05 8.64 13.10
CA GLU A 73 -8.57 9.44 11.99
C GLU A 73 -7.47 10.34 11.46
N THR A 74 -7.29 10.37 10.15
CA THR A 74 -6.25 11.11 9.48
C THR A 74 -6.81 11.80 8.24
N LYS A 75 -6.09 12.80 7.71
CA LYS A 75 -6.49 13.48 6.46
C LYS A 75 -6.31 12.59 5.25
N GLU A 76 -5.25 11.77 5.26
CA GLU A 76 -5.00 10.78 4.24
C GLU A 76 -4.96 9.42 4.91
N GLN A 77 -5.46 8.41 4.23
CA GLN A 77 -5.59 7.07 4.77
C GLN A 77 -4.65 6.13 4.04
N LEU A 78 -4.18 5.10 4.74
CA LEU A 78 -3.44 4.02 4.12
C LEU A 78 -4.40 3.22 3.24
N LEU A 79 -4.19 3.25 1.93
CA LEU A 79 -5.07 2.60 0.97
C LEU A 79 -4.48 1.38 0.29
N GLY A 80 -3.21 1.11 0.50
CA GLY A 80 -2.57 -0.05 -0.08
C GLY A 80 -1.09 -0.10 0.22
N PHE A 81 -0.47 -1.19 -0.19
CA PHE A 81 0.98 -1.34 0.00
C PHE A 81 1.57 -2.25 -1.07
N TYR A 82 2.89 -2.11 -1.23
CA TYR A 82 3.72 -2.96 -2.07
C TYR A 82 4.86 -3.50 -1.22
N LEU A 83 5.14 -4.78 -1.32
CA LEU A 83 6.38 -5.36 -0.79
C LEU A 83 7.30 -5.63 -1.98
N VAL A 84 8.50 -5.09 -1.91
CA VAL A 84 9.45 -5.11 -3.04
C VAL A 84 10.80 -5.61 -2.58
N ASP A 85 11.58 -6.14 -3.52
CA ASP A 85 12.94 -6.61 -3.25
C ASP A 85 13.89 -5.90 -4.21
N PHE A 86 14.58 -4.88 -3.71
CA PHE A 86 15.54 -4.08 -4.47
C PHE A 86 16.89 -4.08 -3.77
N ASP A 87 17.94 -3.86 -4.54
CA ASP A 87 19.29 -3.83 -3.98
C ASP A 87 19.57 -2.53 -3.22
N THR A 88 18.94 -1.43 -3.62
CA THR A 88 19.19 -0.10 -3.04
C THR A 88 17.90 0.63 -2.74
N LEU A 89 17.99 1.60 -1.82
CA LEU A 89 16.89 2.53 -1.54
C LEU A 89 16.54 3.35 -2.79
N GLU A 90 17.52 3.72 -3.58
CA GLU A 90 17.31 4.51 -4.81
C GLU A 90 16.41 3.79 -5.79
N GLU A 91 16.53 2.48 -5.92
CA GLU A 91 15.63 1.68 -6.77
C GLU A 91 14.19 1.70 -6.24
N ALA A 92 14.05 1.59 -4.91
CA ALA A 92 12.72 1.66 -4.29
C ALA A 92 12.09 3.03 -4.46
N LEU A 93 12.88 4.10 -4.33
CA LEU A 93 12.41 5.47 -4.54
C LEU A 93 12.04 5.73 -6.00
N ALA A 94 12.81 5.17 -6.95
CA ALA A 94 12.49 5.29 -8.37
C ALA A 94 11.15 4.63 -8.68
N PHE A 95 10.89 3.47 -8.11
CA PHE A 95 9.61 2.78 -8.28
C PHE A 95 8.47 3.59 -7.65
N ALA A 96 8.66 4.08 -6.42
CA ALA A 96 7.65 4.91 -5.75
C ALA A 96 7.34 6.17 -6.56
N ARG A 97 8.34 6.78 -7.20
CA ARG A 97 8.15 7.95 -8.05
C ARG A 97 7.29 7.61 -9.26
N GLU A 98 7.56 6.49 -9.93
CA GLU A 98 6.75 6.06 -11.08
C GLU A 98 5.32 5.77 -10.67
N LEU A 99 5.11 5.17 -9.49
CA LEU A 99 3.76 4.96 -8.95
C LEU A 99 3.06 6.30 -8.69
N SER A 100 3.79 7.27 -8.14
CA SER A 100 3.25 8.60 -7.88
C SER A 100 2.87 9.34 -9.16
N GLU A 101 3.66 9.20 -10.21
CA GLU A 101 3.37 9.80 -11.52
C GLU A 101 2.13 9.20 -12.16
N ALA A 102 1.87 7.91 -11.90
CA ALA A 102 0.69 7.21 -12.43
C ALA A 102 -0.57 7.47 -11.61
N ASN A 103 -0.44 8.02 -10.40
CA ASN A 103 -1.55 8.26 -9.49
C ASN A 103 -1.84 9.78 -9.41
N PRO A 104 -3.11 10.20 -9.48
CA PRO A 104 -3.44 11.63 -9.49
C PRO A 104 -3.29 12.34 -8.15
N GLY A 105 -2.69 11.73 -7.16
CA GLY A 105 -2.44 12.36 -5.87
C GLY A 105 -1.94 11.36 -4.85
N GLY A 106 -1.89 11.80 -3.57
CA GLY A 106 -1.47 10.94 -2.49
C GLY A 106 0.03 10.99 -2.22
N ALA A 107 0.48 10.09 -1.37
CA ALA A 107 1.87 9.99 -0.96
C ALA A 107 2.28 8.52 -0.88
N HIS A 108 3.56 8.27 -1.08
CA HIS A 108 4.14 6.94 -0.96
C HIS A 108 5.27 7.00 0.07
N GLU A 109 5.11 6.27 1.15
CA GLU A 109 6.14 6.13 2.17
C GLU A 109 6.94 4.86 1.91
N VAL A 110 8.26 4.98 1.83
CA VAL A 110 9.15 3.85 1.61
C VAL A 110 9.87 3.52 2.91
N ARG A 111 9.73 2.28 3.39
CA ARG A 111 10.40 1.81 4.59
C ARG A 111 11.15 0.51 4.32
N ARG A 112 12.38 0.46 4.79
CA ARG A 112 13.13 -0.80 4.76
C ARG A 112 12.49 -1.78 5.74
N VAL A 113 12.32 -3.03 5.29
CA VAL A 113 11.77 -4.10 6.13
C VAL A 113 12.91 -4.64 7.00
N GLY A 114 12.71 -4.63 8.32
CA GLY A 114 13.70 -5.14 9.27
C GLY A 114 13.63 -6.65 9.47
N PHE A 115 12.43 -7.22 9.36
CA PHE A 115 12.21 -8.66 9.51
C PHE A 115 11.14 -9.07 8.51
N PHE A 116 11.41 -10.13 7.75
CA PHE A 116 10.49 -10.65 6.75
C PHE A 116 10.51 -12.17 6.76
N VAL A 117 9.33 -12.77 6.74
CA VAL A 117 9.16 -14.20 6.52
C VAL A 117 7.91 -14.43 5.68
N ASP A 118 8.03 -15.29 4.68
CA ASP A 118 6.88 -15.74 3.90
C ASP A 118 6.61 -17.19 4.28
N TRP A 119 5.61 -17.41 5.11
CA TRP A 119 5.26 -18.74 5.60
C TRP A 119 4.78 -19.68 4.48
N ARG A 120 4.32 -19.13 3.38
CA ARG A 120 3.90 -19.92 2.22
C ARG A 120 5.09 -20.55 1.51
N GLU A 121 6.21 -19.81 1.43
CA GLU A 121 7.45 -20.31 0.86
C GLU A 121 8.24 -21.16 1.85
N ALA A 122 8.11 -20.86 3.15
CA ALA A 122 8.82 -21.57 4.22
C ALA A 122 8.19 -22.96 4.51
N GLY A 123 6.95 -23.17 4.09
CA GLY A 123 6.24 -24.44 4.26
C GLY A 123 6.42 -25.41 3.10
#